data_a49a6a1332328801d7e5293536dc1da2
#
_entry.id   a49a6a1332328801d7e5293536dc1da2
#
_cell.length_a   1.000
_cell.length_b   1.000
_cell.length_c   1.000
_cell.angle_alpha   90.00
_cell.angle_beta   90.00
_cell.angle_gamma   90.00
#
_symmetry.space_group_name_H-M   'P 1'
#
loop_
_entity.id
_entity.type
_entity.pdbx_description
1 polymer ?
#
loop_
_entity_poly.entity_id
_entity_poly.type
_entity_poly.pdbx_seq_one_letter_code
_entity_poly.pdbx_strand_id
1 'polypeptide(L)'
;MPGIYHMTKHLILSLLRPTPFKAGVVCILAACLLWYSFGYEKPDFFSAIDARIVDTMFRVRGVEKTTDSVVIVDIDERSLQEYGQWPWPRNIVAELTQKIYDAGPLVLGFDILFAEKDRTSPADLFNRYRSVLSGCNNIDTLLAAMKENPELNHDRLLGEAIASGTSVLGYMFLFREDFLKSSGVSPFPSLNISLDAKDADFSDLRMLRAYRPIINIPEIATASSEGFFNVFPDQNGTVLKVPLFIMLDNIPYPSLDVEMFRLVRGDQEARLHLSKIGDKRSRALIGVSIGNTFIRTDDLGHLTLNFRGPYNTFPYLSAADVLNGSGVSI
;
A
#
# COMPACT_ATOMS: atom_id res chain seq x y z
N MET A 1 22.05 64.59 -39.18
CA MET A 1 21.26 63.38 -38.85
C MET A 1 20.83 63.32 -37.34
N PRO A 2 20.03 64.29 -36.85
CA PRO A 2 19.58 64.23 -35.43
C PRO A 2 18.17 63.62 -35.25
N GLY A 3 17.41 63.37 -36.32
CA GLY A 3 16.00 62.96 -36.19
C GLY A 3 15.77 61.49 -35.80
N ILE A 4 16.67 60.58 -36.13
CA ILE A 4 16.49 59.14 -35.89
C ILE A 4 16.73 58.79 -34.40
N TYR A 5 17.62 59.51 -33.74
CA TYR A 5 17.96 59.29 -32.33
C TYR A 5 16.85 59.75 -31.37
N HIS A 6 16.06 60.76 -31.73
CA HIS A 6 14.91 61.23 -30.94
C HIS A 6 13.71 60.29 -31.07
N MET A 7 13.49 59.71 -32.23
CA MET A 7 12.36 58.82 -32.51
C MET A 7 12.56 57.46 -31.79
N THR A 8 13.78 56.94 -31.77
CA THR A 8 14.11 55.70 -31.04
C THR A 8 14.00 55.87 -29.52
N LYS A 9 14.39 57.04 -28.98
CA LYS A 9 14.30 57.31 -27.53
C LYS A 9 12.83 57.43 -27.06
N HIS A 10 11.95 58.03 -27.85
CA HIS A 10 10.50 58.10 -27.58
C HIS A 10 9.82 56.74 -27.68
N LEU A 11 10.23 55.90 -28.63
CA LEU A 11 9.71 54.55 -28.79
C LEU A 11 10.10 53.64 -27.58
N ILE A 12 11.35 53.74 -27.15
CA ILE A 12 11.85 52.98 -25.98
C ILE A 12 11.17 53.45 -24.68
N LEU A 13 10.98 54.78 -24.49
CA LEU A 13 10.29 55.33 -23.33
C LEU A 13 8.78 54.98 -23.32
N SER A 14 8.14 54.86 -24.48
CA SER A 14 6.74 54.41 -24.57
C SER A 14 6.59 52.89 -24.32
N LEU A 15 7.62 52.11 -24.68
CA LEU A 15 7.65 50.69 -24.33
C LEU A 15 7.85 50.45 -22.80
N LEU A 16 8.58 51.34 -22.12
CA LEU A 16 8.85 51.26 -20.67
C LEU A 16 7.74 51.85 -19.80
N ARG A 17 6.77 52.57 -20.35
CA ARG A 17 5.63 53.09 -19.55
C ARG A 17 4.76 51.91 -19.08
N PRO A 18 4.56 51.77 -17.75
CA PRO A 18 3.73 50.71 -17.20
C PRO A 18 2.27 50.96 -17.60
N THR A 19 1.72 50.06 -18.38
CA THR A 19 0.29 49.99 -18.64
C THR A 19 -0.28 48.73 -18.04
N PRO A 20 -1.57 48.71 -17.61
CA PRO A 20 -2.18 47.50 -17.04
C PRO A 20 -2.00 46.29 -17.94
N PHE A 21 -2.06 46.44 -19.25
CA PHE A 21 -1.83 45.38 -20.22
C PHE A 21 -0.40 44.82 -20.15
N LYS A 22 0.62 45.71 -20.14
CA LYS A 22 2.03 45.28 -20.04
C LYS A 22 2.34 44.64 -18.70
N ALA A 23 1.78 45.18 -17.63
CA ALA A 23 1.91 44.53 -16.30
C ALA A 23 1.31 43.13 -16.32
N GLY A 24 0.15 42.93 -16.90
CA GLY A 24 -0.47 41.61 -17.05
C GLY A 24 0.40 40.65 -17.86
N VAL A 25 0.96 41.08 -19.00
CA VAL A 25 1.87 40.26 -19.80
C VAL A 25 3.13 39.88 -19.02
N VAL A 26 3.73 40.84 -18.29
CA VAL A 26 4.92 40.55 -17.44
C VAL A 26 4.57 39.52 -16.33
N CYS A 27 3.42 39.66 -15.67
CA CYS A 27 2.96 38.72 -14.69
C CYS A 27 2.76 37.31 -15.27
N ILE A 28 2.15 37.21 -16.46
CA ILE A 28 1.96 35.92 -17.14
C ILE A 28 3.32 35.29 -17.50
N LEU A 29 4.24 36.10 -18.10
CA LEU A 29 5.57 35.61 -18.44
C LEU A 29 6.38 35.18 -17.20
N ALA A 30 6.30 35.94 -16.12
CA ALA A 30 6.92 35.58 -14.85
C ALA A 30 6.33 34.29 -14.29
N ALA A 31 5.01 34.14 -14.33
CA ALA A 31 4.33 32.90 -13.91
C ALA A 31 4.75 31.69 -14.78
N CYS A 32 4.83 31.87 -16.11
CA CYS A 32 5.30 30.83 -17.03
C CYS A 32 6.78 30.46 -16.77
N LEU A 33 7.61 31.45 -16.48
CA LEU A 33 9.04 31.27 -16.22
C LEU A 33 9.26 30.58 -14.87
N LEU A 34 8.49 30.94 -13.84
CA LEU A 34 8.44 30.24 -12.56
C LEU A 34 7.99 28.80 -12.75
N TRP A 35 6.90 28.58 -13.49
CA TRP A 35 6.42 27.24 -13.81
C TRP A 35 7.47 26.39 -14.51
N TYR A 36 8.17 26.96 -15.48
CA TYR A 36 9.24 26.29 -16.21
C TYR A 36 10.47 26.01 -15.33
N SER A 37 10.86 26.93 -14.42
CA SER A 37 12.02 26.78 -13.53
C SER A 37 11.80 25.75 -12.42
N PHE A 38 10.54 25.54 -11.98
CA PHE A 38 10.20 24.45 -11.03
C PHE A 38 10.15 23.08 -11.72
N GLY A 39 10.34 23.02 -13.03
CA GLY A 39 10.17 21.79 -13.81
C GLY A 39 8.70 21.35 -13.81
N TYR A 40 8.47 20.04 -13.89
CA TYR A 40 7.10 19.49 -13.79
C TYR A 40 6.71 19.14 -12.35
N GLU A 41 7.57 19.40 -11.37
CA GLU A 41 7.26 19.20 -9.95
C GLU A 41 6.48 20.38 -9.40
N LYS A 42 5.30 20.12 -8.87
CA LYS A 42 4.50 21.15 -8.21
C LYS A 42 5.23 21.62 -6.94
N PRO A 43 5.43 22.94 -6.75
CA PRO A 43 5.93 23.45 -5.47
C PRO A 43 5.04 23.00 -4.30
N ASP A 44 5.64 22.72 -3.18
CA ASP A 44 4.96 22.22 -1.95
C ASP A 44 3.75 23.06 -1.55
N PHE A 45 3.83 24.39 -1.74
CA PHE A 45 2.73 25.30 -1.48
C PHE A 45 1.46 24.98 -2.31
N PHE A 46 1.61 24.65 -3.58
CA PHE A 46 0.46 24.27 -4.43
C PHE A 46 -0.10 22.91 -4.05
N SER A 47 0.78 21.99 -3.66
CA SER A 47 0.36 20.67 -3.15
C SER A 47 -0.47 20.79 -1.87
N ALA A 48 -0.09 21.71 -0.97
CA ALA A 48 -0.85 21.99 0.24
C ALA A 48 -2.22 22.62 -0.05
N ILE A 49 -2.31 23.50 -1.07
CA ILE A 49 -3.58 24.08 -1.50
C ILE A 49 -4.47 23.00 -2.13
N ASP A 50 -3.93 22.19 -3.04
CA ASP A 50 -4.66 21.07 -3.67
C ASP A 50 -5.25 20.14 -2.61
N ALA A 51 -4.47 19.78 -1.59
CA ALA A 51 -4.92 18.93 -0.49
C ALA A 51 -6.10 19.55 0.29
N ARG A 52 -6.04 20.86 0.58
CA ARG A 52 -7.14 21.58 1.25
C ARG A 52 -8.40 21.67 0.39
N ILE A 53 -8.22 21.86 -0.92
CA ILE A 53 -9.36 21.88 -1.86
C ILE A 53 -10.02 20.51 -1.86
N VAL A 54 -9.26 19.44 -1.99
CA VAL A 54 -9.77 18.06 -1.98
C VAL A 54 -10.49 17.76 -0.67
N ASP A 55 -9.91 18.11 0.49
CA ASP A 55 -10.55 17.95 1.81
C ASP A 55 -11.88 18.71 1.88
N THR A 56 -11.90 19.96 1.40
CA THR A 56 -13.12 20.76 1.34
C THR A 56 -14.18 20.13 0.43
N MET A 57 -13.77 19.59 -0.73
CA MET A 57 -14.68 18.90 -1.65
C MET A 57 -15.30 17.66 -0.99
N PHE A 58 -14.52 16.84 -0.26
CA PHE A 58 -15.04 15.69 0.48
C PHE A 58 -16.02 16.12 1.58
N ARG A 59 -15.72 17.19 2.32
CA ARG A 59 -16.61 17.71 3.36
C ARG A 59 -17.94 18.23 2.79
N VAL A 60 -17.88 18.96 1.66
CA VAL A 60 -19.09 19.49 0.98
C VAL A 60 -19.92 18.36 0.38
N ARG A 61 -19.28 17.34 -0.20
CA ARG A 61 -19.97 16.17 -0.74
C ARG A 61 -20.71 15.39 0.35
N GLY A 62 -20.13 15.33 1.56
CA GLY A 62 -20.67 14.56 2.67
C GLY A 62 -20.40 13.05 2.56
N VAL A 63 -21.10 12.28 3.39
CA VAL A 63 -20.95 10.82 3.48
C VAL A 63 -21.64 10.14 2.30
N GLU A 64 -20.92 9.25 1.62
CA GLU A 64 -21.47 8.38 0.59
C GLU A 64 -21.80 7.01 1.17
N LYS A 65 -22.86 6.39 0.67
CA LYS A 65 -23.19 5.01 1.04
C LYS A 65 -22.06 4.08 0.62
N THR A 66 -21.66 3.24 1.53
CA THR A 66 -20.78 2.10 1.26
C THR A 66 -21.63 0.88 0.88
N THR A 67 -21.01 -0.09 0.25
CA THR A 67 -21.58 -1.43 0.12
C THR A 67 -21.15 -2.25 1.34
N ASP A 68 -22.00 -3.18 1.78
CA ASP A 68 -21.65 -4.11 2.87
C ASP A 68 -20.67 -5.20 2.42
N SER A 69 -20.05 -5.01 1.25
CA SER A 69 -19.09 -5.97 0.67
C SER A 69 -17.72 -5.99 1.36
N VAL A 70 -17.41 -4.96 2.14
CA VAL A 70 -16.16 -4.85 2.89
C VAL A 70 -16.50 -4.64 4.36
N VAL A 71 -16.03 -5.55 5.21
CA VAL A 71 -16.14 -5.47 6.67
C VAL A 71 -14.74 -5.37 7.25
N ILE A 72 -14.54 -4.47 8.19
CA ILE A 72 -13.26 -4.27 8.87
C ILE A 72 -13.34 -4.95 10.23
N VAL A 73 -12.48 -5.94 10.47
CA VAL A 73 -12.28 -6.52 11.80
C VAL A 73 -11.14 -5.76 12.46
N ASP A 74 -11.47 -4.97 13.47
CA ASP A 74 -10.55 -4.06 14.14
C ASP A 74 -10.03 -4.66 15.44
N ILE A 75 -8.70 -4.67 15.61
CA ILE A 75 -8.05 -4.95 16.90
C ILE A 75 -8.09 -3.66 17.71
N ASP A 76 -9.27 -3.33 18.17
CA ASP A 76 -9.58 -2.10 18.86
C ASP A 76 -9.13 -2.11 20.33
N GLU A 77 -9.31 -0.98 21.02
CA GLU A 77 -8.94 -0.81 22.43
C GLU A 77 -9.59 -1.85 23.34
N ARG A 78 -10.84 -2.24 23.05
CA ARG A 78 -11.53 -3.30 23.79
C ARG A 78 -10.87 -4.65 23.61
N SER A 79 -10.48 -4.97 22.38
CA SER A 79 -9.76 -6.19 22.06
C SER A 79 -8.41 -6.25 22.77
N LEU A 80 -7.70 -5.11 22.85
CA LEU A 80 -6.43 -5.02 23.59
C LEU A 80 -6.62 -5.15 25.10
N GLN A 81 -7.72 -4.67 25.65
CA GLN A 81 -8.03 -4.83 27.09
C GLN A 81 -8.36 -6.28 27.43
N GLU A 82 -9.05 -7.00 26.56
CA GLU A 82 -9.54 -8.36 26.82
C GLU A 82 -8.49 -9.43 26.53
N TYR A 83 -7.75 -9.29 25.42
CA TYR A 83 -6.77 -10.29 24.94
C TYR A 83 -5.30 -9.87 25.15
N GLY A 84 -5.04 -8.68 25.68
CA GLY A 84 -3.70 -8.14 25.93
C GLY A 84 -3.19 -7.26 24.80
N GLN A 85 -2.00 -6.67 25.05
CA GLN A 85 -1.38 -5.74 24.11
C GLN A 85 -0.92 -6.43 22.82
N TRP A 86 -1.05 -5.71 21.70
CA TRP A 86 -0.49 -6.13 20.41
C TRP A 86 1.07 -6.07 20.42
N PRO A 87 1.80 -7.01 19.82
CA PRO A 87 1.31 -8.12 19.00
C PRO A 87 0.82 -9.33 19.82
N TRP A 88 -0.35 -9.85 19.44
CA TRP A 88 -0.91 -11.03 20.07
C TRP A 88 -0.14 -12.32 19.77
N PRO A 89 -0.16 -13.32 20.66
CA PRO A 89 0.24 -14.68 20.34
C PRO A 89 -0.46 -15.20 19.08
N ARG A 90 0.27 -15.91 18.23
CA ARG A 90 -0.26 -16.38 16.93
C ARG A 90 -1.44 -17.35 17.06
N ASN A 91 -1.56 -18.06 18.17
CA ASN A 91 -2.72 -18.91 18.44
C ASN A 91 -4.02 -18.09 18.59
N ILE A 92 -3.97 -16.89 19.18
CA ILE A 92 -5.14 -16.00 19.27
C ILE A 92 -5.50 -15.46 17.87
N VAL A 93 -4.50 -15.11 17.08
CA VAL A 93 -4.72 -14.65 15.69
C VAL A 93 -5.27 -15.81 14.85
N ALA A 94 -4.80 -17.05 15.06
CA ALA A 94 -5.31 -18.23 14.38
C ALA A 94 -6.79 -18.49 14.72
N GLU A 95 -7.17 -18.38 16.00
CA GLU A 95 -8.55 -18.50 16.44
C GLU A 95 -9.44 -17.41 15.81
N LEU A 96 -8.99 -16.15 15.81
CA LEU A 96 -9.68 -15.03 15.15
C LEU A 96 -9.88 -15.34 13.67
N THR A 97 -8.82 -15.78 12.99
CA THR A 97 -8.85 -16.13 11.56
C THR A 97 -9.89 -17.22 11.28
N GLN A 98 -9.91 -18.29 12.08
CA GLN A 98 -10.88 -19.37 11.92
C GLN A 98 -12.32 -18.88 12.11
N LYS A 99 -12.58 -18.09 13.14
CA LYS A 99 -13.93 -17.54 13.39
C LYS A 99 -14.38 -16.58 12.28
N ILE A 100 -13.45 -15.82 11.67
CA ILE A 100 -13.77 -15.01 10.49
C ILE A 100 -14.13 -15.93 9.32
N TYR A 101 -13.38 -17.01 9.07
CA TYR A 101 -13.71 -17.93 7.98
C TYR A 101 -15.03 -18.68 8.19
N ASP A 102 -15.40 -18.98 9.44
CA ASP A 102 -16.69 -19.56 9.76
C ASP A 102 -17.87 -18.66 9.37
N ALA A 103 -17.63 -17.34 9.25
CA ALA A 103 -18.62 -16.39 8.74
C ALA A 103 -18.69 -16.34 7.20
N GLY A 104 -17.80 -17.01 6.48
CA GLY A 104 -17.86 -17.21 5.04
C GLY A 104 -17.42 -16.05 4.16
N PRO A 105 -16.35 -15.27 4.48
CA PRO A 105 -15.85 -14.24 3.60
C PRO A 105 -15.29 -14.85 2.31
N LEU A 106 -15.40 -14.10 1.20
CA LEU A 106 -14.77 -14.50 -0.07
C LEU A 106 -13.26 -14.44 0.01
N VAL A 107 -12.72 -13.39 0.66
CA VAL A 107 -11.28 -13.16 0.84
C VAL A 107 -11.06 -12.44 2.16
N LEU A 108 -10.06 -12.87 2.91
CA LEU A 108 -9.58 -12.20 4.11
C LEU A 108 -8.24 -11.50 3.84
N GLY A 109 -8.18 -10.18 4.01
CA GLY A 109 -6.95 -9.39 3.93
C GLY A 109 -6.35 -9.13 5.30
N PHE A 110 -5.06 -9.37 5.46
CA PHE A 110 -4.32 -9.05 6.68
C PHE A 110 -3.48 -7.78 6.47
N ASP A 111 -3.91 -6.67 7.04
CA ASP A 111 -3.07 -5.46 7.15
C ASP A 111 -2.10 -5.61 8.34
N ILE A 112 -1.41 -6.73 8.36
CA ILE A 112 -0.50 -7.18 9.42
C ILE A 112 0.72 -7.84 8.77
N LEU A 113 1.90 -7.54 9.30
CA LEU A 113 3.17 -8.14 8.89
C LEU A 113 3.64 -9.16 9.95
N PHE A 114 3.84 -10.40 9.52
CA PHE A 114 4.35 -11.48 10.35
C PHE A 114 5.82 -11.78 10.01
N ALA A 115 6.70 -10.79 10.20
CA ALA A 115 8.11 -10.87 9.79
C ALA A 115 8.99 -11.67 10.77
N GLU A 116 8.54 -11.89 11.98
CA GLU A 116 9.27 -12.61 13.03
C GLU A 116 8.46 -13.77 13.58
N LYS A 117 9.15 -14.79 14.09
CA LYS A 117 8.52 -15.92 14.77
C LYS A 117 7.82 -15.49 16.05
N ASP A 118 6.75 -16.21 16.40
CA ASP A 118 6.03 -16.00 17.65
C ASP A 118 6.90 -16.37 18.86
N ARG A 119 7.31 -15.34 19.60
CA ARG A 119 8.14 -15.50 20.81
C ARG A 119 7.40 -16.13 22.00
N THR A 120 6.08 -16.23 21.92
CA THR A 120 5.20 -16.82 22.95
C THR A 120 4.90 -18.28 22.70
N SER A 121 5.24 -18.77 21.52
CA SER A 121 5.06 -20.19 21.16
C SER A 121 5.79 -21.11 22.13
N PRO A 122 5.12 -22.13 22.71
CA PRO A 122 5.76 -23.07 23.66
C PRO A 122 7.04 -23.69 23.09
N ALA A 123 7.05 -24.06 21.80
CA ALA A 123 8.23 -24.62 21.14
C ALA A 123 9.42 -23.65 21.11
N ASP A 124 9.17 -22.35 20.91
CA ASP A 124 10.23 -21.34 20.91
C ASP A 124 10.69 -20.95 22.31
N LEU A 125 9.79 -20.94 23.30
CA LEU A 125 10.14 -20.76 24.70
C LEU A 125 11.06 -21.90 25.19
N PHE A 126 10.75 -23.14 24.87
CA PHE A 126 11.60 -24.26 25.19
C PHE A 126 12.99 -24.18 24.53
N ASN A 127 13.06 -23.79 23.26
CA ASN A 127 14.34 -23.59 22.58
C ASN A 127 15.19 -22.51 23.26
N ARG A 128 14.57 -21.44 23.72
CA ARG A 128 15.24 -20.30 24.39
C ARG A 128 15.84 -20.74 25.73
N TYR A 129 15.13 -21.59 26.48
CA TYR A 129 15.57 -22.07 27.78
C TYR A 129 16.30 -23.43 27.73
N ARG A 130 16.65 -23.91 26.53
CA ARG A 130 17.31 -25.19 26.30
C ARG A 130 18.59 -25.37 27.15
N SER A 131 19.39 -24.32 27.29
CA SER A 131 20.63 -24.35 28.09
C SER A 131 20.35 -24.59 29.58
N VAL A 132 19.25 -24.05 30.11
CA VAL A 132 18.82 -24.24 31.48
C VAL A 132 18.25 -25.68 31.70
N LEU A 133 17.60 -26.17 30.64
CA LEU A 133 16.97 -27.49 30.64
C LEU A 133 17.93 -28.62 30.23
N SER A 134 19.21 -28.33 29.97
CA SER A 134 20.19 -29.29 29.46
C SER A 134 20.49 -30.50 30.41
N GLY A 135 20.06 -30.38 31.67
CA GLY A 135 20.10 -31.50 32.62
C GLY A 135 18.93 -32.48 32.54
N CYS A 136 17.91 -32.22 31.71
CA CYS A 136 16.76 -33.10 31.55
C CYS A 136 17.04 -34.15 30.47
N ASN A 137 16.81 -35.44 30.80
CA ASN A 137 16.92 -36.52 29.82
C ASN A 137 15.85 -36.36 28.72
N ASN A 138 16.20 -36.64 27.46
CA ASN A 138 15.30 -36.62 26.29
C ASN A 138 14.78 -35.26 25.84
N ILE A 139 15.43 -34.14 26.19
CA ILE A 139 14.99 -32.79 25.83
C ILE A 139 14.94 -32.60 24.32
N ASP A 140 15.87 -33.17 23.55
CA ASP A 140 15.91 -33.04 22.09
C ASP A 140 14.72 -33.76 21.42
N THR A 141 14.31 -34.91 21.96
CA THR A 141 13.13 -35.64 21.49
C THR A 141 11.85 -34.86 21.81
N LEU A 142 11.78 -34.26 23.00
CA LEU A 142 10.65 -33.42 23.40
C LEU A 142 10.55 -32.19 22.52
N LEU A 143 11.65 -31.48 22.24
CA LEU A 143 11.70 -30.34 21.38
C LEU A 143 11.29 -30.67 19.93
N ALA A 144 11.70 -31.83 19.41
CA ALA A 144 11.28 -32.32 18.12
C ALA A 144 9.76 -32.54 18.07
N ALA A 145 9.22 -33.25 19.06
CA ALA A 145 7.79 -33.50 19.16
C ALA A 145 6.96 -32.21 19.33
N MET A 146 7.49 -31.23 20.08
CA MET A 146 6.83 -29.93 20.23
C MET A 146 6.80 -29.11 18.94
N LYS A 147 7.84 -29.18 18.09
CA LYS A 147 7.87 -28.51 16.80
C LYS A 147 6.89 -29.11 15.78
N GLU A 148 6.68 -30.42 15.88
CA GLU A 148 5.75 -31.16 15.03
C GLU A 148 4.28 -30.98 15.47
N ASN A 149 4.03 -30.61 16.72
CA ASN A 149 2.66 -30.38 17.21
C ASN A 149 2.23 -28.94 16.92
N PRO A 150 1.20 -28.70 16.03
CA PRO A 150 0.70 -27.37 15.71
C PRO A 150 0.26 -26.57 16.93
N GLU A 151 -0.35 -27.21 17.92
CA GLU A 151 -0.83 -26.53 19.14
C GLU A 151 0.30 -25.91 19.97
N LEU A 152 1.54 -26.44 19.83
CA LEU A 152 2.73 -25.94 20.52
C LEU A 152 3.59 -25.02 19.62
N ASN A 153 3.31 -24.99 18.33
CA ASN A 153 3.95 -24.12 17.35
C ASN A 153 2.90 -23.14 16.79
N HIS A 154 2.80 -21.99 17.39
CA HIS A 154 1.76 -21.02 17.07
C HIS A 154 1.88 -20.44 15.66
N ASP A 155 3.10 -20.32 15.09
CA ASP A 155 3.27 -19.86 13.69
C ASP A 155 2.68 -20.88 12.72
N ARG A 156 2.88 -22.17 12.97
CA ARG A 156 2.28 -23.25 12.19
C ARG A 156 0.76 -23.27 12.33
N LEU A 157 0.26 -23.11 13.55
CA LEU A 157 -1.17 -23.05 13.83
C LEU A 157 -1.84 -21.91 13.05
N LEU A 158 -1.21 -20.73 13.01
CA LEU A 158 -1.70 -19.60 12.22
C LEU A 158 -1.63 -19.91 10.72
N GLY A 159 -0.54 -20.50 10.22
CA GLY A 159 -0.41 -20.91 8.83
C GLY A 159 -1.52 -21.88 8.41
N GLU A 160 -1.84 -22.88 9.25
CA GLU A 160 -2.93 -23.83 9.02
C GLU A 160 -4.31 -23.15 9.03
N ALA A 161 -4.54 -22.21 9.95
CA ALA A 161 -5.78 -21.42 9.98
C ALA A 161 -5.92 -20.56 8.71
N ILE A 162 -4.86 -19.91 8.26
CA ILE A 162 -4.85 -19.12 7.02
C ILE A 162 -5.11 -20.00 5.79
N ALA A 163 -4.55 -21.21 5.76
CA ALA A 163 -4.74 -22.16 4.66
C ALA A 163 -6.18 -22.73 4.58
N SER A 164 -7.01 -22.53 5.60
CA SER A 164 -8.39 -23.04 5.61
C SER A 164 -9.35 -22.19 4.74
N GLY A 165 -8.91 -21.02 4.27
CA GLY A 165 -9.70 -20.13 3.41
C GLY A 165 -8.84 -19.36 2.42
N THR A 166 -9.45 -18.43 1.72
CA THR A 166 -8.74 -17.54 0.78
C THR A 166 -8.27 -16.29 1.51
N SER A 167 -6.96 -16.04 1.52
CA SER A 167 -6.36 -14.90 2.21
C SER A 167 -5.29 -14.19 1.40
N VAL A 168 -5.06 -12.93 1.75
CA VAL A 168 -3.94 -12.11 1.29
C VAL A 168 -3.21 -11.56 2.51
N LEU A 169 -1.94 -11.88 2.63
CA LEU A 169 -1.08 -11.35 3.68
C LEU A 169 -0.43 -10.04 3.24
N GLY A 170 -0.45 -9.08 4.14
CA GLY A 170 0.24 -7.82 3.97
C GLY A 170 1.76 -7.97 4.16
N TYR A 171 2.52 -7.26 3.34
CA TYR A 171 3.96 -7.06 3.54
C TYR A 171 4.33 -5.63 3.18
N MET A 172 5.58 -5.22 3.44
CA MET A 172 6.00 -3.85 3.15
C MET A 172 7.32 -3.80 2.37
N PHE A 173 7.45 -2.76 1.53
CA PHE A 173 8.68 -2.41 0.86
C PHE A 173 9.44 -1.31 1.59
N LEU A 174 10.77 -1.38 1.56
CA LEU A 174 11.69 -0.32 1.96
C LEU A 174 12.26 0.36 0.72
N PHE A 175 12.41 1.70 0.79
CA PHE A 175 12.84 2.55 -0.33
C PHE A 175 14.22 3.16 -0.13
N ARG A 176 14.81 2.98 1.05
CA ARG A 176 16.16 3.45 1.37
C ARG A 176 17.03 2.28 1.78
N GLU A 177 18.28 2.32 1.40
CA GLU A 177 19.29 1.39 1.88
C GLU A 177 19.42 1.55 3.41
N ASP A 178 19.25 0.45 4.13
CA ASP A 178 19.26 0.42 5.58
C ASP A 178 20.47 -0.36 6.14
N PHE A 179 21.45 -0.66 5.28
CA PHE A 179 22.67 -1.45 5.55
C PHE A 179 22.38 -2.89 6.06
N LEU A 180 21.14 -3.30 6.15
CA LEU A 180 20.79 -4.68 6.43
C LEU A 180 20.92 -5.50 5.15
N LYS A 181 21.52 -6.69 5.26
CA LYS A 181 21.56 -7.61 4.12
C LYS A 181 20.12 -7.98 3.75
N SER A 182 19.79 -7.84 2.48
CA SER A 182 18.53 -8.42 1.97
C SER A 182 18.54 -9.90 2.30
N SER A 183 17.40 -10.42 2.77
CA SER A 183 17.23 -11.86 3.01
C SER A 183 17.37 -12.69 1.73
N GLY A 184 17.47 -12.03 0.57
CA GLY A 184 17.49 -12.69 -0.74
C GLY A 184 16.16 -13.34 -1.12
N VAL A 185 15.15 -13.19 -0.26
CA VAL A 185 13.79 -13.71 -0.50
C VAL A 185 12.93 -12.54 -0.94
N SER A 186 12.30 -12.68 -2.10
CA SER A 186 11.30 -11.74 -2.60
C SER A 186 9.91 -12.36 -2.47
N PRO A 187 8.85 -11.55 -2.31
CA PRO A 187 7.48 -12.05 -2.41
C PRO A 187 7.30 -12.74 -3.77
N PHE A 188 6.48 -13.77 -3.82
CA PHE A 188 6.13 -14.37 -5.09
C PHE A 188 5.10 -13.49 -5.80
N PRO A 189 5.33 -13.10 -7.08
CA PRO A 189 4.30 -12.43 -7.84
C PRO A 189 3.14 -13.41 -8.08
N SER A 190 2.02 -13.16 -7.42
CA SER A 190 0.80 -13.99 -7.51
C SER A 190 -0.05 -13.65 -8.74
N LEU A 191 0.30 -12.61 -9.46
CA LEU A 191 -0.46 -12.01 -10.55
C LEU A 191 0.39 -11.95 -11.82
N ASN A 192 -0.15 -12.45 -12.93
CA ASN A 192 0.43 -12.23 -14.24
C ASN A 192 0.19 -10.78 -14.67
N ILE A 193 1.25 -10.04 -14.93
CA ILE A 193 1.17 -8.64 -15.32
C ILE A 193 1.66 -8.49 -16.76
N SER A 194 0.81 -7.90 -17.60
CA SER A 194 1.11 -7.62 -19.00
C SER A 194 1.08 -6.12 -19.28
N LEU A 195 1.80 -5.70 -20.32
CA LEU A 195 1.77 -4.34 -20.83
C LEU A 195 0.90 -4.26 -22.08
N ASP A 196 0.12 -3.20 -22.25
CA ASP A 196 -0.67 -2.98 -23.47
C ASP A 196 0.16 -2.54 -24.68
N ALA A 197 1.43 -2.16 -24.46
CA ALA A 197 2.37 -1.74 -25.49
C ALA A 197 3.45 -2.82 -25.71
N LYS A 198 3.49 -3.41 -26.92
CA LYS A 198 4.43 -4.46 -27.28
C LYS A 198 5.91 -4.02 -27.32
N ASP A 199 6.13 -2.71 -27.47
CA ASP A 199 7.46 -2.08 -27.55
C ASP A 199 7.94 -1.52 -26.21
N ALA A 200 7.22 -1.77 -25.12
CA ALA A 200 7.53 -1.32 -23.77
C ALA A 200 8.09 -2.47 -22.91
N ASP A 201 8.99 -2.09 -22.02
CA ASP A 201 9.53 -2.94 -20.95
C ASP A 201 9.15 -2.37 -19.58
N PHE A 202 9.11 -3.22 -18.55
CA PHE A 202 8.83 -2.78 -17.19
C PHE A 202 9.86 -1.75 -16.66
N SER A 203 11.10 -1.78 -17.18
CA SER A 203 12.12 -0.79 -16.85
C SER A 203 11.80 0.63 -17.36
N ASP A 204 10.93 0.73 -18.39
CA ASP A 204 10.50 2.02 -18.95
C ASP A 204 9.44 2.74 -18.10
N LEU A 205 8.83 2.03 -17.15
CA LEU A 205 7.71 2.55 -16.35
C LEU A 205 8.19 3.52 -15.27
N ARG A 206 7.50 4.66 -15.17
CA ARG A 206 7.67 5.65 -14.10
C ARG A 206 6.85 5.24 -12.88
N MET A 207 7.30 4.21 -12.18
CA MET A 207 6.66 3.71 -10.96
C MET A 207 7.61 3.78 -9.79
N LEU A 208 7.08 3.73 -8.58
CA LEU A 208 7.88 3.61 -7.37
C LEU A 208 8.74 2.35 -7.43
N ARG A 209 10.02 2.49 -7.08
CA ARG A 209 10.99 1.38 -7.05
C ARG A 209 11.43 1.13 -5.63
N ALA A 210 11.22 -0.09 -5.17
CA ALA A 210 11.63 -0.52 -3.85
C ALA A 210 13.12 -0.93 -3.85
N TYR A 211 13.74 -0.80 -2.68
CA TYR A 211 15.08 -1.33 -2.42
C TYR A 211 15.04 -2.80 -2.01
N ARG A 212 14.18 -3.16 -1.06
CA ARG A 212 13.94 -4.54 -0.62
C ARG A 212 12.58 -4.69 0.07
N PRO A 213 12.02 -5.92 0.13
CA PRO A 213 10.83 -6.21 0.92
C PRO A 213 11.16 -6.57 2.36
N ILE A 214 10.20 -6.39 3.26
CA ILE A 214 10.08 -7.10 4.54
C ILE A 214 8.86 -7.99 4.40
N ILE A 215 9.06 -9.29 4.39
CA ILE A 215 8.05 -10.30 4.09
C ILE A 215 7.67 -11.11 5.33
N ASN A 216 6.56 -11.83 5.23
CA ASN A 216 6.11 -12.75 6.24
C ASN A 216 7.04 -13.97 6.36
N ILE A 217 7.07 -14.61 7.53
CA ILE A 217 7.82 -15.86 7.70
C ILE A 217 7.24 -16.98 6.83
N PRO A 218 8.07 -17.91 6.33
CA PRO A 218 7.62 -18.96 5.40
C PRO A 218 6.48 -19.84 5.93
N GLU A 219 6.47 -20.12 7.22
CA GLU A 219 5.46 -20.95 7.89
C GLU A 219 4.03 -20.38 7.72
N ILE A 220 3.92 -19.05 7.52
CA ILE A 220 2.66 -18.34 7.33
C ILE A 220 2.44 -17.97 5.86
N ALA A 221 3.47 -17.47 5.16
CA ALA A 221 3.39 -16.98 3.80
C ALA A 221 2.99 -18.06 2.78
N THR A 222 3.41 -19.31 2.96
CA THR A 222 3.14 -20.40 2.02
C THR A 222 1.65 -20.76 1.88
N ALA A 223 0.82 -20.32 2.81
CA ALA A 223 -0.60 -20.64 2.88
C ALA A 223 -1.50 -19.62 2.14
N SER A 224 -0.95 -18.54 1.58
CA SER A 224 -1.73 -17.39 1.10
C SER A 224 -1.12 -16.70 -0.12
N SER A 225 -1.88 -15.80 -0.73
CA SER A 225 -1.34 -14.76 -1.57
C SER A 225 -0.77 -13.61 -0.73
N GLU A 226 0.06 -12.75 -1.33
CA GLU A 226 0.67 -11.62 -0.66
C GLU A 226 0.49 -10.32 -1.45
N GLY A 227 0.32 -9.20 -0.74
CA GLY A 227 0.26 -7.86 -1.32
C GLY A 227 0.88 -6.82 -0.39
N PHE A 228 1.54 -5.79 -0.94
CA PHE A 228 2.11 -4.75 -0.09
C PHE A 228 1.04 -3.79 0.43
N PHE A 229 1.27 -3.21 1.62
CA PHE A 229 0.38 -2.20 2.23
C PHE A 229 1.06 -0.83 2.43
N ASN A 230 2.13 -0.53 1.69
CA ASN A 230 2.80 0.75 1.80
C ASN A 230 1.87 1.91 1.44
N VAL A 231 1.83 2.91 2.30
CA VAL A 231 1.15 4.18 2.08
C VAL A 231 2.13 5.34 2.22
N PHE A 232 1.88 6.42 1.49
CA PHE A 232 2.75 7.60 1.46
C PHE A 232 1.91 8.83 1.79
N PRO A 233 1.91 9.25 3.07
CA PRO A 233 1.23 10.47 3.47
C PRO A 233 1.86 11.69 2.79
N ASP A 234 1.02 12.68 2.49
CA ASP A 234 1.49 13.99 2.07
C ASP A 234 2.15 14.76 3.25
N GLN A 235 2.59 15.99 2.99
CA GLN A 235 3.22 16.83 4.02
C GLN A 235 2.31 17.13 5.22
N ASN A 236 1.00 16.98 5.07
CA ASN A 236 0.01 17.18 6.14
C ASN A 236 -0.33 15.87 6.87
N GLY A 237 0.31 14.76 6.52
CA GLY A 237 0.02 13.45 7.05
C GLY A 237 -1.22 12.77 6.44
N THR A 238 -1.79 13.33 5.37
CA THR A 238 -2.99 12.78 4.71
C THR A 238 -2.60 11.85 3.57
N VAL A 239 -3.18 10.66 3.51
CA VAL A 239 -3.02 9.74 2.39
C VAL A 239 -4.11 10.00 1.37
N LEU A 240 -3.80 10.73 0.30
CA LEU A 240 -4.75 11.02 -0.80
C LEU A 240 -4.62 10.05 -1.96
N LYS A 241 -3.48 9.38 -2.09
CA LYS A 241 -3.16 8.48 -3.17
C LYS A 241 -2.43 7.25 -2.64
N VAL A 242 -2.70 6.11 -3.26
CA VAL A 242 -2.03 4.85 -2.94
C VAL A 242 -1.45 4.22 -4.21
N PRO A 243 -0.24 3.67 -4.18
CA PRO A 243 0.31 2.95 -5.33
C PRO A 243 -0.43 1.62 -5.48
N LEU A 244 -0.87 1.29 -6.70
CA LEU A 244 -1.44 -0.01 -7.00
C LEU A 244 -0.37 -1.08 -7.20
N PHE A 245 0.81 -0.66 -7.71
CA PHE A 245 1.97 -1.51 -7.93
C PHE A 245 3.25 -0.80 -7.50
N ILE A 246 4.20 -1.56 -6.98
CA ILE A 246 5.57 -1.13 -6.68
C ILE A 246 6.53 -2.07 -7.39
N MET A 247 7.60 -1.51 -7.98
CA MET A 247 8.63 -2.25 -8.69
C MET A 247 9.72 -2.72 -7.73
N LEU A 248 10.09 -4.00 -7.83
CA LEU A 248 11.31 -4.55 -7.24
C LEU A 248 12.04 -5.32 -8.34
N ASP A 249 13.30 -5.01 -8.60
CA ASP A 249 14.12 -5.67 -9.63
C ASP A 249 13.44 -5.76 -11.02
N ASN A 250 12.76 -4.68 -11.43
CA ASN A 250 11.95 -4.58 -12.66
C ASN A 250 10.73 -5.53 -12.72
N ILE A 251 10.33 -6.08 -11.60
CA ILE A 251 9.10 -6.86 -11.47
C ILE A 251 8.07 -6.01 -10.71
N PRO A 252 6.87 -5.77 -11.27
CA PRO A 252 5.79 -5.09 -10.56
C PRO A 252 5.12 -6.05 -9.57
N TYR A 253 4.90 -5.58 -8.35
CA TYR A 253 4.20 -6.29 -7.29
C TYR A 253 2.90 -5.57 -6.94
N PRO A 254 1.79 -6.26 -6.75
CA PRO A 254 0.49 -5.67 -6.43
C PRO A 254 0.41 -5.22 -4.97
N SER A 255 -0.42 -4.19 -4.71
CA SER A 255 -0.85 -3.85 -3.35
C SER A 255 -1.79 -4.92 -2.79
N LEU A 256 -1.99 -4.90 -1.46
CA LEU A 256 -2.92 -5.77 -0.73
C LEU A 256 -4.34 -5.69 -1.35
N ASP A 257 -4.81 -4.48 -1.62
CA ASP A 257 -6.15 -4.22 -2.18
C ASP A 257 -6.28 -4.78 -3.61
N VAL A 258 -5.24 -4.62 -4.45
CA VAL A 258 -5.22 -5.15 -5.82
C VAL A 258 -5.29 -6.67 -5.80
N GLU A 259 -4.53 -7.30 -4.92
CA GLU A 259 -4.50 -8.75 -4.81
C GLU A 259 -5.81 -9.31 -4.24
N MET A 260 -6.40 -8.67 -3.21
CA MET A 260 -7.72 -9.01 -2.72
C MET A 260 -8.79 -8.87 -3.81
N PHE A 261 -8.78 -7.75 -4.55
CA PHE A 261 -9.72 -7.51 -5.64
C PHE A 261 -9.60 -8.57 -6.74
N ARG A 262 -8.36 -8.94 -7.11
CA ARG A 262 -8.08 -10.00 -8.08
C ARG A 262 -8.70 -11.34 -7.65
N LEU A 263 -8.49 -11.73 -6.39
CA LEU A 263 -9.01 -13.00 -5.86
C LEU A 263 -10.54 -13.02 -5.81
N VAL A 264 -11.18 -11.93 -5.37
CA VAL A 264 -12.64 -11.80 -5.38
C VAL A 264 -13.21 -11.92 -6.80
N ARG A 265 -12.49 -11.41 -7.81
CA ARG A 265 -12.89 -11.49 -9.22
C ARG A 265 -12.57 -12.82 -9.88
N GLY A 266 -11.71 -13.63 -9.30
CA GLY A 266 -11.17 -14.85 -9.92
C GLY A 266 -10.25 -14.59 -11.10
N ASP A 267 -9.75 -13.37 -11.26
CA ASP A 267 -8.90 -12.97 -12.37
C ASP A 267 -7.44 -13.39 -12.13
N GLN A 268 -6.72 -13.72 -13.21
CA GLN A 268 -5.32 -14.17 -13.14
C GLN A 268 -4.35 -13.16 -13.77
N GLU A 269 -4.86 -12.13 -14.42
CA GLU A 269 -4.06 -11.16 -15.17
C GLU A 269 -4.43 -9.73 -14.82
N ALA A 270 -3.41 -8.87 -14.65
CA ALA A 270 -3.55 -7.43 -14.70
C ALA A 270 -2.87 -6.88 -15.95
N ARG A 271 -3.52 -5.97 -16.64
CA ARG A 271 -2.96 -5.29 -17.81
C ARG A 271 -2.70 -3.83 -17.48
N LEU A 272 -1.44 -3.42 -17.60
CA LEU A 272 -1.02 -2.05 -17.39
C LEU A 272 -1.16 -1.27 -18.69
N HIS A 273 -1.91 -0.17 -18.64
CA HIS A 273 -2.16 0.73 -19.77
C HIS A 273 -1.18 1.89 -19.75
N LEU A 274 -0.47 2.09 -20.85
CA LEU A 274 0.67 2.98 -20.93
C LEU A 274 0.43 4.16 -21.89
N SER A 275 1.00 5.31 -21.55
CA SER A 275 1.08 6.47 -22.43
C SER A 275 2.53 6.89 -22.64
N LYS A 276 2.88 7.33 -23.86
CA LYS A 276 4.20 7.86 -24.16
C LYS A 276 4.38 9.24 -23.53
N ILE A 277 5.56 9.48 -22.93
CA ILE A 277 5.93 10.79 -22.42
C ILE A 277 6.98 11.40 -23.34
N GLY A 278 6.52 12.26 -24.27
CA GLY A 278 7.40 12.87 -25.27
C GLY A 278 8.12 11.86 -26.16
N ASP A 279 9.34 12.17 -26.57
CA ASP A 279 10.19 11.29 -27.40
C ASP A 279 11.03 10.30 -26.61
N LYS A 280 10.86 10.25 -25.29
CA LYS A 280 11.63 9.38 -24.41
C LYS A 280 11.05 7.95 -24.37
N ARG A 281 11.90 6.97 -24.03
CA ARG A 281 11.46 5.60 -23.74
C ARG A 281 10.56 5.51 -22.51
N SER A 282 10.63 6.51 -21.62
CA SER A 282 9.83 6.56 -20.40
C SER A 282 8.33 6.55 -20.69
N ARG A 283 7.62 5.69 -19.99
CA ARG A 283 6.18 5.48 -20.11
C ARG A 283 5.47 5.86 -18.82
N ALA A 284 4.35 6.58 -18.94
CA ALA A 284 3.44 6.81 -17.83
C ALA A 284 2.42 5.67 -17.75
N LEU A 285 2.11 5.22 -16.55
CA LEU A 285 0.96 4.37 -16.31
C LEU A 285 -0.28 5.25 -16.28
N ILE A 286 -1.30 4.93 -17.06
CA ILE A 286 -2.56 5.69 -17.10
C ILE A 286 -3.73 4.91 -16.49
N GLY A 287 -3.54 3.63 -16.25
CA GLY A 287 -4.53 2.77 -15.62
C GLY A 287 -4.15 1.31 -15.64
N VAL A 288 -4.92 0.53 -14.92
CA VAL A 288 -4.78 -0.91 -14.78
C VAL A 288 -6.12 -1.57 -15.08
N SER A 289 -6.14 -2.60 -15.90
CA SER A 289 -7.30 -3.48 -16.06
C SER A 289 -7.08 -4.79 -15.31
N ILE A 290 -8.05 -5.16 -14.46
CA ILE A 290 -8.14 -6.47 -13.82
C ILE A 290 -9.45 -7.09 -14.30
N GLY A 291 -9.37 -8.13 -15.12
CA GLY A 291 -10.50 -8.62 -15.87
C GLY A 291 -11.16 -7.51 -16.70
N ASN A 292 -12.45 -7.30 -16.51
CA ASN A 292 -13.23 -6.26 -17.20
C ASN A 292 -13.25 -4.91 -16.46
N THR A 293 -12.55 -4.76 -15.36
CA THR A 293 -12.56 -3.53 -14.57
C THR A 293 -11.31 -2.70 -14.89
N PHE A 294 -11.52 -1.48 -15.40
CA PHE A 294 -10.46 -0.51 -15.61
C PHE A 294 -10.36 0.45 -14.43
N ILE A 295 -9.19 0.54 -13.83
CA ILE A 295 -8.85 1.42 -12.71
C ILE A 295 -7.90 2.49 -13.22
N ARG A 296 -8.35 3.75 -13.21
CA ARG A 296 -7.53 4.88 -13.64
C ARG A 296 -6.48 5.22 -12.58
N THR A 297 -5.25 5.49 -13.02
CA THR A 297 -4.14 5.93 -12.16
C THR A 297 -3.59 7.29 -12.62
N ASP A 298 -2.73 7.87 -11.80
CA ASP A 298 -1.84 8.93 -12.24
C ASP A 298 -0.63 8.34 -13.00
N ASP A 299 0.29 9.20 -13.46
CA ASP A 299 1.46 8.82 -14.27
C ASP A 299 2.50 7.96 -13.54
N LEU A 300 2.40 7.84 -12.21
CA LEU A 300 3.22 7.02 -11.34
C LEU A 300 2.53 5.71 -10.91
N GLY A 301 1.30 5.49 -11.34
CA GLY A 301 0.53 4.29 -10.97
C GLY A 301 -0.22 4.39 -9.64
N HIS A 302 -0.46 5.61 -9.15
CA HIS A 302 -1.24 5.80 -7.93
C HIS A 302 -2.72 5.94 -8.23
N LEU A 303 -3.54 5.28 -7.43
CA LEU A 303 -4.97 5.51 -7.35
C LEU A 303 -5.26 6.69 -6.42
N THR A 304 -6.05 7.64 -6.87
CA THR A 304 -6.59 8.68 -6.00
C THR A 304 -7.75 8.11 -5.18
N LEU A 305 -7.63 8.20 -3.85
CA LEU A 305 -8.64 7.66 -2.93
C LEU A 305 -9.92 8.48 -3.00
N ASN A 306 -11.03 7.78 -3.08
CA ASN A 306 -12.38 8.34 -2.99
C ASN A 306 -12.96 8.02 -1.60
N PHE A 307 -12.58 8.81 -0.59
CA PHE A 307 -13.06 8.62 0.78
C PHE A 307 -14.60 8.65 0.82
N ARG A 308 -15.21 7.66 1.45
CA ARG A 308 -16.67 7.54 1.55
C ARG A 308 -17.25 8.33 2.73
N GLY A 309 -16.47 8.55 3.76
CA GLY A 309 -16.88 9.27 4.96
C GLY A 309 -15.85 9.16 6.08
N PRO A 310 -16.21 9.59 7.30
CA PRO A 310 -15.38 9.47 8.48
C PRO A 310 -15.24 8.02 8.96
N TYR A 311 -14.52 7.83 10.07
CA TYR A 311 -14.44 6.56 10.79
C TYR A 311 -15.84 5.93 11.00
N ASN A 312 -15.96 4.61 10.92
CA ASN A 312 -17.22 3.84 10.95
C ASN A 312 -18.17 4.06 9.74
N THR A 313 -17.68 4.60 8.63
CA THR A 313 -18.48 4.64 7.39
C THR A 313 -18.62 3.24 6.77
N PHE A 314 -17.61 2.41 6.88
CA PHE A 314 -17.71 0.97 6.59
C PHE A 314 -18.15 0.21 7.83
N PRO A 315 -18.74 -0.99 7.70
CA PRO A 315 -19.00 -1.87 8.84
C PRO A 315 -17.68 -2.24 9.56
N TYR A 316 -17.65 -2.03 10.87
CA TYR A 316 -16.56 -2.43 11.76
C TYR A 316 -17.04 -3.47 12.75
N LEU A 317 -16.24 -4.50 12.97
CA LEU A 317 -16.41 -5.50 14.02
C LEU A 317 -15.21 -5.47 14.93
N SER A 318 -15.43 -5.44 16.24
CA SER A 318 -14.34 -5.63 17.21
C SER A 318 -13.80 -7.06 17.12
N ALA A 319 -12.49 -7.24 17.09
CA ALA A 319 -11.88 -8.57 17.13
C ALA A 319 -12.30 -9.34 18.41
N ALA A 320 -12.52 -8.64 19.53
CA ALA A 320 -13.05 -9.25 20.75
C ALA A 320 -14.46 -9.83 20.55
N ASP A 321 -15.35 -9.13 19.83
CA ASP A 321 -16.70 -9.64 19.55
C ASP A 321 -16.66 -10.89 18.67
N VAL A 322 -15.79 -10.90 17.67
CA VAL A 322 -15.58 -12.09 16.82
C VAL A 322 -15.04 -13.27 17.65
N LEU A 323 -14.01 -13.04 18.49
CA LEU A 323 -13.43 -14.06 19.34
C LEU A 323 -14.43 -14.59 20.37
N ASN A 324 -15.33 -13.78 20.89
CA ASN A 324 -16.36 -14.15 21.83
C ASN A 324 -17.61 -14.79 21.17
N GLY A 325 -17.65 -14.83 19.82
CA GLY A 325 -18.81 -15.35 19.09
C GLY A 325 -20.04 -14.46 19.16
N SER A 326 -19.88 -13.20 19.60
CA SER A 326 -20.94 -12.22 19.66
C SER A 326 -20.85 -11.32 18.40
N GLY A 327 -21.80 -11.46 17.47
CA GLY A 327 -21.97 -10.48 16.38
C GLY A 327 -21.51 -10.90 14.99
N VAL A 328 -21.14 -12.15 14.74
CA VAL A 328 -20.82 -12.62 13.39
C VAL A 328 -22.08 -13.16 12.70
N SER A 329 -23.01 -12.28 12.39
CA SER A 329 -23.97 -12.49 11.32
C SER A 329 -23.60 -11.49 10.21
N ILE A 330 -22.71 -11.91 9.33
CA ILE A 330 -22.31 -11.17 8.13
C ILE A 330 -23.31 -11.46 7.02
#